data_2efe478174b4f90895099eca80fe3eab
#
_entry.id   2efe478174b4f90895099eca80fe3eab
#
_cell.length_a   1.000
_cell.length_b   1.000
_cell.length_c   1.000
_cell.angle_alpha   90.00
_cell.angle_beta   90.00
_cell.angle_gamma   90.00
#
_symmetry.space_group_name_H-M   'P 1'
#
loop_
_entity.id
_entity.type
_entity.pdbx_description
1 polymer ?
#
loop_
_entity_poly.entity_id
_entity_poly.type
_entity_poly.pdbx_seq_one_letter_code
_entity_poly.pdbx_strand_id
1 'polypeptide(L)'
;ANFWKLYEYFIRKSAGLGKSPTEPDKDIYDHRYLHCDVLVVGGGISGIIAAKTAAKNNFNTLLIDDKNILGGTTLFQENECFKINNSYSNEWLKKEIETLKSLKNLTIKTRTSLAAYHSYNYLLARENLTDHLDINEKKDKIRQRLWKIRAKKVIIATGAMERPLIFNNNDRPGIMLSSSIKKYIDYYGVKCGQRISLFTN
;
A
#
# COMPACT_ATOMS: atom_id res chain seq x y z
N ALA A 1 -25.93 20.84 -30.13
CA ALA A 1 -25.22 20.63 -28.85
C ALA A 1 -26.04 20.94 -27.60
N ASN A 2 -27.25 21.53 -27.73
CA ASN A 2 -28.05 21.97 -26.58
C ASN A 2 -28.75 20.84 -25.79
N PHE A 3 -28.89 19.67 -26.38
CA PHE A 3 -29.55 18.52 -25.74
C PHE A 3 -28.60 17.65 -24.87
N TRP A 4 -27.29 17.88 -24.92
CA TRP A 4 -26.31 17.06 -24.17
C TRP A 4 -26.57 17.03 -22.67
N LYS A 5 -26.90 18.19 -22.08
CA LYS A 5 -27.20 18.28 -20.63
C LYS A 5 -28.38 17.42 -20.18
N LEU A 6 -29.37 17.23 -21.07
CA LEU A 6 -30.50 16.36 -20.79
C LEU A 6 -30.10 14.88 -20.84
N TYR A 7 -29.36 14.49 -21.87
CA TYR A 7 -28.87 13.11 -22.01
C TYR A 7 -27.85 12.75 -20.93
N GLU A 8 -26.96 13.68 -20.57
CA GLU A 8 -25.96 13.47 -19.50
C GLU A 8 -26.63 13.09 -18.19
N TYR A 9 -27.75 13.71 -17.85
CA TYR A 9 -28.49 13.38 -16.61
C TYR A 9 -28.93 11.92 -16.57
N PHE A 10 -29.51 11.41 -17.65
CA PHE A 10 -29.99 10.04 -17.73
C PHE A 10 -28.83 9.03 -17.80
N ILE A 11 -27.82 9.33 -18.60
CA ILE A 11 -26.62 8.48 -18.71
C ILE A 11 -25.90 8.38 -17.37
N ARG A 12 -25.69 9.50 -16.69
CA ARG A 12 -25.06 9.55 -15.38
C ARG A 12 -25.83 8.76 -14.33
N LYS A 13 -27.15 8.86 -14.33
CA LYS A 13 -28.02 8.13 -13.41
C LYS A 13 -28.00 6.62 -13.68
N SER A 14 -28.09 6.20 -14.94
CA SER A 14 -28.05 4.78 -15.32
C SER A 14 -26.64 4.15 -15.10
N ALA A 15 -25.59 4.94 -15.25
CA ALA A 15 -24.21 4.49 -14.97
C ALA A 15 -23.84 4.52 -13.47
N GLY A 16 -24.73 4.98 -12.58
CA GLY A 16 -24.45 5.04 -11.15
C GLY A 16 -23.38 6.04 -10.73
N LEU A 17 -23.06 7.03 -11.57
CA LEU A 17 -21.96 7.97 -11.36
C LEU A 17 -22.22 9.05 -10.27
N GLY A 18 -23.39 9.08 -9.65
CA GLY A 18 -23.72 10.07 -8.63
C GLY A 18 -23.72 11.52 -9.14
N LYS A 19 -23.71 12.47 -8.22
CA LYS A 19 -23.62 13.91 -8.52
C LYS A 19 -22.20 14.40 -8.20
N SER A 20 -21.67 15.28 -9.05
CA SER A 20 -20.42 15.99 -8.73
C SER A 20 -20.63 16.86 -7.48
N PRO A 21 -19.65 16.96 -6.58
CA PRO A 21 -19.73 17.86 -5.44
C PRO A 21 -19.85 19.31 -5.95
N THR A 22 -20.75 20.08 -5.31
CA THR A 22 -20.95 21.50 -5.62
C THR A 22 -20.24 22.43 -4.64
N GLU A 23 -19.81 21.88 -3.50
CA GLU A 23 -19.05 22.62 -2.50
C GLU A 23 -17.56 22.38 -2.68
N PRO A 24 -16.70 23.35 -2.32
CA PRO A 24 -15.26 23.16 -2.28
C PRO A 24 -14.87 22.04 -1.33
N ASP A 25 -13.80 21.34 -1.67
CA ASP A 25 -13.18 20.37 -0.77
C ASP A 25 -12.67 21.08 0.50
N LYS A 26 -13.12 20.60 1.66
CA LYS A 26 -12.74 21.14 2.97
C LYS A 26 -11.46 20.50 3.53
N ASP A 27 -10.94 19.48 2.87
CA ASP A 27 -9.74 18.78 3.31
C ASP A 27 -8.48 19.61 3.07
N ILE A 28 -7.53 19.46 3.96
CA ILE A 28 -6.24 20.18 3.91
C ILE A 28 -5.18 19.26 3.33
N TYR A 29 -4.45 19.77 2.36
CA TYR A 29 -3.35 19.08 1.70
C TYR A 29 -2.06 19.89 1.83
N ASP A 30 -0.90 19.20 1.96
CA ASP A 30 0.38 19.88 1.91
C ASP A 30 1.36 19.18 0.93
N HIS A 31 2.43 19.90 0.58
CA HIS A 31 3.49 19.41 -0.28
C HIS A 31 4.82 19.58 0.42
N ARG A 32 5.66 18.55 0.42
CA ARG A 32 6.99 18.61 1.02
C ARG A 32 8.04 17.99 0.13
N TYR A 33 9.28 18.44 0.30
CA TYR A 33 10.44 17.90 -0.37
C TYR A 33 11.22 16.98 0.55
N LEU A 34 11.83 15.95 -0.03
CA LEU A 34 12.68 15.01 0.67
C LEU A 34 13.83 14.56 -0.23
N HIS A 35 15.03 14.46 0.36
CA HIS A 35 16.22 13.95 -0.31
C HIS A 35 16.74 12.74 0.46
N CYS A 36 17.18 11.70 -0.28
CA CYS A 36 17.80 10.51 0.30
C CYS A 36 18.86 9.94 -0.65
N ASP A 37 19.77 9.13 -0.10
CA ASP A 37 20.71 8.38 -0.93
C ASP A 37 20.02 7.19 -1.58
N VAL A 38 19.24 6.46 -0.78
CA VAL A 38 18.51 5.27 -1.23
C VAL A 38 17.03 5.40 -0.87
N LEU A 39 16.16 5.34 -1.88
CA LEU A 39 14.73 5.16 -1.69
C LEU A 39 14.38 3.68 -1.91
N VAL A 40 13.71 3.08 -0.95
CA VAL A 40 13.14 1.73 -1.06
C VAL A 40 11.61 1.84 -1.10
N VAL A 41 11.00 1.29 -2.13
CA VAL A 41 9.55 1.29 -2.33
C VAL A 41 9.01 -0.10 -2.11
N GLY A 42 8.21 -0.26 -1.04
CA GLY A 42 7.62 -1.52 -0.60
C GLY A 42 8.31 -2.07 0.65
N GLY A 43 7.51 -2.31 1.69
CA GLY A 43 7.94 -2.75 3.02
C GLY A 43 7.75 -4.25 3.26
N GLY A 44 7.76 -5.07 2.21
CA GLY A 44 7.84 -6.53 2.31
C GLY A 44 9.23 -7.02 2.71
N ILE A 45 9.46 -8.34 2.74
CA ILE A 45 10.75 -8.95 3.11
C ILE A 45 11.92 -8.33 2.34
N SER A 46 11.80 -8.25 1.02
CA SER A 46 12.86 -7.70 0.16
C SER A 46 13.16 -6.24 0.47
N GLY A 47 12.11 -5.42 0.66
CA GLY A 47 12.27 -4.00 1.00
C GLY A 47 12.87 -3.78 2.39
N ILE A 48 12.44 -4.57 3.39
CA ILE A 48 13.00 -4.54 4.75
C ILE A 48 14.51 -4.85 4.72
N ILE A 49 14.90 -5.92 4.01
CA ILE A 49 16.31 -6.31 3.90
C ILE A 49 17.11 -5.25 3.15
N ALA A 50 16.57 -4.73 2.04
CA ALA A 50 17.23 -3.69 1.25
C ALA A 50 17.44 -2.40 2.05
N ALA A 51 16.40 -1.94 2.76
CA ALA A 51 16.47 -0.74 3.60
C ALA A 51 17.46 -0.92 4.77
N LYS A 52 17.43 -2.09 5.44
CA LYS A 52 18.39 -2.43 6.49
C LYS A 52 19.82 -2.43 5.97
N THR A 53 20.06 -3.05 4.83
CA THR A 53 21.40 -3.13 4.23
C THR A 53 21.91 -1.75 3.84
N ALA A 54 21.10 -0.93 3.19
CA ALA A 54 21.49 0.42 2.81
C ALA A 54 21.82 1.28 4.05
N ALA A 55 20.97 1.25 5.05
CA ALA A 55 21.16 2.04 6.27
C ALA A 55 22.38 1.56 7.08
N LYS A 56 22.63 0.26 7.19
CA LYS A 56 23.84 -0.27 7.84
C LYS A 56 25.13 0.12 7.13
N ASN A 57 25.09 0.39 5.83
CA ASN A 57 26.21 0.94 5.06
C ASN A 57 26.25 2.48 5.07
N ASN A 58 25.63 3.12 6.06
CA ASN A 58 25.62 4.55 6.29
C ASN A 58 24.96 5.40 5.19
N PHE A 59 24.11 4.83 4.33
CA PHE A 59 23.31 5.61 3.40
C PHE A 59 22.10 6.21 4.09
N ASN A 60 21.78 7.48 3.82
CA ASN A 60 20.52 8.09 4.21
C ASN A 60 19.38 7.42 3.42
N THR A 61 18.61 6.59 4.10
CA THR A 61 17.65 5.68 3.48
C THR A 61 16.22 6.08 3.81
N LEU A 62 15.35 6.07 2.81
CA LEU A 62 13.91 6.23 2.95
C LEU A 62 13.22 4.93 2.52
N LEU A 63 12.42 4.35 3.41
CA LEU A 63 11.54 3.22 3.12
C LEU A 63 10.09 3.71 3.11
N ILE A 64 9.39 3.51 2.01
CA ILE A 64 7.96 3.82 1.90
C ILE A 64 7.14 2.55 1.65
N ASP A 65 5.95 2.47 2.25
CA ASP A 65 4.98 1.38 2.04
C ASP A 65 3.55 1.92 2.06
N ASP A 66 2.69 1.40 1.19
CA ASP A 66 1.30 1.81 1.07
C ASP A 66 0.43 1.31 2.24
N LYS A 67 0.86 0.28 2.95
CA LYS A 67 0.18 -0.27 4.13
C LYS A 67 0.54 0.51 5.39
N ASN A 68 -0.26 0.30 6.42
CA ASN A 68 -0.01 0.86 7.75
C ASN A 68 1.06 0.10 8.55
N ILE A 69 1.38 -1.13 8.14
CA ILE A 69 2.31 -2.03 8.81
C ILE A 69 3.25 -2.62 7.76
N LEU A 70 4.55 -2.67 8.07
CA LEU A 70 5.55 -3.36 7.25
C LEU A 70 5.40 -4.87 7.36
N GLY A 71 5.80 -5.59 6.33
CA GLY A 71 5.82 -7.05 6.30
C GLY A 71 5.27 -7.65 5.01
N GLY A 72 4.47 -6.89 4.26
CA GLY A 72 3.90 -7.35 2.99
C GLY A 72 3.11 -8.66 3.16
N THR A 73 3.36 -9.63 2.29
CA THR A 73 2.70 -10.95 2.32
C THR A 73 3.05 -11.79 3.55
N THR A 74 4.16 -11.50 4.24
CA THR A 74 4.56 -12.22 5.47
C THR A 74 3.55 -12.05 6.60
N LEU A 75 2.80 -10.94 6.60
CA LEU A 75 1.74 -10.68 7.59
C LEU A 75 0.57 -11.67 7.51
N PHE A 76 0.44 -12.39 6.40
CA PHE A 76 -0.68 -13.31 6.11
C PHE A 76 -0.19 -14.75 5.97
N GLN A 77 0.93 -15.12 6.59
CA GLN A 77 1.45 -16.47 6.57
C GLN A 77 1.30 -17.09 7.95
N GLU A 78 0.71 -18.29 7.99
CA GLU A 78 0.65 -19.07 9.20
C GLU A 78 2.06 -19.27 9.78
N ASN A 79 2.19 -19.03 11.08
CA ASN A 79 3.46 -19.09 11.80
C ASN A 79 4.19 -20.44 11.68
N GLU A 80 3.45 -21.52 11.49
CA GLU A 80 4.01 -22.87 11.50
C GLU A 80 4.59 -23.32 10.14
N CYS A 81 4.16 -22.68 9.03
CA CYS A 81 4.51 -23.14 7.68
C CYS A 81 5.69 -22.42 7.05
N PHE A 82 6.06 -21.23 7.53
CA PHE A 82 7.07 -20.42 6.86
C PHE A 82 8.13 -19.89 7.82
N LYS A 83 9.35 -20.33 7.62
CA LYS A 83 10.54 -19.88 8.38
C LYS A 83 11.46 -19.04 7.51
N ILE A 84 12.02 -17.98 8.08
CA ILE A 84 13.06 -17.15 7.52
C ILE A 84 14.27 -17.25 8.44
N ASN A 85 15.43 -17.71 7.93
CA ASN A 85 16.63 -17.90 8.73
C ASN A 85 16.39 -18.71 10.02
N ASN A 86 15.69 -19.83 9.93
CA ASN A 86 15.31 -20.71 11.04
C ASN A 86 14.38 -20.11 12.11
N SER A 87 13.89 -18.88 11.94
CA SER A 87 12.90 -18.24 12.81
C SER A 87 11.53 -18.24 12.15
N TYR A 88 10.46 -18.31 12.93
CA TYR A 88 9.12 -18.12 12.41
C TYR A 88 8.97 -16.72 11.79
N SER A 89 8.21 -16.63 10.71
CA SER A 89 8.07 -15.40 9.91
C SER A 89 7.71 -14.18 10.74
N ASN A 90 6.80 -14.33 11.70
CA ASN A 90 6.35 -13.22 12.57
C ASN A 90 7.43 -12.78 13.56
N GLU A 91 8.19 -13.71 14.12
CA GLU A 91 9.29 -13.40 15.03
C GLU A 91 10.42 -12.70 14.29
N TRP A 92 10.77 -13.22 13.11
CA TRP A 92 11.74 -12.60 12.22
C TRP A 92 11.30 -11.16 11.88
N LEU A 93 10.05 -10.97 11.49
CA LEU A 93 9.52 -9.66 11.10
C LEU A 93 9.57 -8.66 12.26
N LYS A 94 9.16 -9.05 13.45
CA LYS A 94 9.24 -8.20 14.67
C LYS A 94 10.67 -7.75 14.92
N LYS A 95 11.63 -8.69 14.93
CA LYS A 95 13.04 -8.41 15.14
C LYS A 95 13.63 -7.47 14.08
N GLU A 96 13.24 -7.67 12.81
CA GLU A 96 13.71 -6.81 11.72
C GLU A 96 13.15 -5.40 11.83
N ILE A 97 11.86 -5.25 12.14
CA ILE A 97 11.23 -3.94 12.34
C ILE A 97 11.87 -3.18 13.51
N GLU A 98 12.16 -3.85 14.62
CA GLU A 98 12.88 -3.25 15.75
C GLU A 98 14.28 -2.80 15.34
N THR A 99 14.98 -3.63 14.58
CA THR A 99 16.30 -3.28 14.03
C THR A 99 16.20 -2.05 13.13
N LEU A 100 15.21 -1.98 12.22
CA LEU A 100 15.02 -0.82 11.34
C LEU A 100 14.76 0.46 12.14
N LYS A 101 13.92 0.39 13.18
CA LYS A 101 13.61 1.54 14.05
C LYS A 101 14.82 2.07 14.82
N SER A 102 15.83 1.23 15.09
CA SER A 102 17.05 1.64 15.79
C SER A 102 18.06 2.38 14.90
N LEU A 103 17.91 2.32 13.57
CA LEU A 103 18.83 2.93 12.61
C LEU A 103 18.51 4.43 12.43
N LYS A 104 19.40 5.31 12.88
CA LYS A 104 19.20 6.77 12.86
C LYS A 104 19.14 7.38 11.45
N ASN A 105 19.76 6.75 10.48
CA ASN A 105 19.81 7.16 9.07
C ASN A 105 18.74 6.51 8.19
N LEU A 106 17.75 5.86 8.81
CA LEU A 106 16.60 5.28 8.13
C LEU A 106 15.31 6.01 8.53
N THR A 107 14.62 6.53 7.54
CA THR A 107 13.25 7.06 7.69
C THR A 107 12.25 6.07 7.11
N ILE A 108 11.24 5.72 7.88
CA ILE A 108 10.16 4.81 7.47
C ILE A 108 8.86 5.62 7.35
N LYS A 109 8.18 5.50 6.20
CA LYS A 109 6.87 6.10 5.97
C LYS A 109 5.89 5.02 5.51
N THR A 110 5.01 4.65 6.40
CA THR A 110 3.85 3.80 6.10
C THR A 110 2.71 4.62 5.53
N ARG A 111 1.65 3.99 5.02
CA ARG A 111 0.51 4.66 4.34
C ARG A 111 0.96 5.60 3.22
N THR A 112 2.10 5.30 2.59
CA THR A 112 2.75 6.15 1.60
C THR A 112 2.91 5.39 0.29
N SER A 113 2.12 5.76 -0.70
CA SER A 113 2.13 5.14 -2.02
C SER A 113 3.00 5.92 -2.98
N LEU A 114 3.85 5.23 -3.74
CA LEU A 114 4.52 5.83 -4.89
C LEU A 114 3.47 6.15 -5.96
N ALA A 115 3.37 7.42 -6.35
CA ALA A 115 2.41 7.91 -7.34
C ALA A 115 3.03 8.09 -8.73
N ALA A 116 4.31 8.51 -8.80
CA ALA A 116 5.00 8.69 -10.06
C ALA A 116 6.52 8.55 -9.90
N TYR A 117 7.18 8.11 -10.98
CA TYR A 117 8.63 8.02 -11.09
C TYR A 117 9.07 8.73 -12.39
N HIS A 118 9.78 9.81 -12.25
CA HIS A 118 10.26 10.65 -13.34
C HIS A 118 11.77 10.51 -13.53
N SER A 119 12.28 11.12 -14.59
CA SER A 119 13.71 11.16 -14.90
C SER A 119 14.55 11.70 -13.74
N TYR A 120 15.80 11.27 -13.70
CA TYR A 120 16.78 11.65 -12.66
C TYR A 120 16.35 11.26 -11.24
N ASN A 121 15.65 10.15 -11.07
CA ASN A 121 15.16 9.66 -9.78
C ASN A 121 14.36 10.72 -9.01
N TYR A 122 13.51 11.45 -9.70
CA TYR A 122 12.53 12.34 -9.12
C TYR A 122 11.20 11.58 -8.98
N LEU A 123 10.74 11.43 -7.76
CA LEU A 123 9.57 10.63 -7.46
C LEU A 123 8.52 11.45 -6.71
N LEU A 124 7.27 11.12 -6.95
CA LEU A 124 6.13 11.64 -6.20
C LEU A 124 5.54 10.51 -5.37
N ALA A 125 5.37 10.75 -4.07
CA ALA A 125 4.71 9.81 -3.18
C ALA A 125 3.61 10.51 -2.39
N ARG A 126 2.46 9.85 -2.24
CA ARG A 126 1.31 10.35 -1.49
C ARG A 126 1.24 9.63 -0.15
N GLU A 127 1.37 10.37 0.93
CA GLU A 127 1.21 9.91 2.30
C GLU A 127 -0.21 10.22 2.80
N ASN A 128 -0.94 9.22 3.28
CA ASN A 128 -2.25 9.38 3.91
C ASN A 128 -2.07 9.57 5.41
N LEU A 129 -2.34 10.78 5.90
CA LEU A 129 -2.10 11.14 7.30
C LEU A 129 -3.30 10.91 8.20
N THR A 130 -4.52 11.15 7.70
CA THR A 130 -5.72 11.13 8.54
C THR A 130 -6.88 10.32 8.00
N ASP A 131 -6.77 9.69 6.82
CA ASP A 131 -7.88 8.93 6.22
C ASP A 131 -8.41 7.79 7.13
N HIS A 132 -7.58 7.30 8.04
CA HIS A 132 -7.88 6.22 8.98
C HIS A 132 -8.42 6.71 10.35
N LEU A 133 -8.51 8.02 10.56
CA LEU A 133 -8.99 8.62 11.79
C LEU A 133 -10.50 8.89 11.71
N ASP A 134 -11.13 9.03 12.86
CA ASP A 134 -12.54 9.44 12.94
C ASP A 134 -12.75 10.89 12.50
N ILE A 135 -13.99 11.24 12.13
CA ILE A 135 -14.34 12.55 11.59
C ILE A 135 -13.91 13.69 12.53
N ASN A 136 -14.11 13.53 13.84
CA ASN A 136 -13.73 14.53 14.83
C ASN A 136 -12.22 14.70 14.96
N GLU A 137 -11.47 13.63 14.76
CA GLU A 137 -10.00 13.65 14.84
C GLU A 137 -9.34 14.21 13.58
N LYS A 138 -10.06 14.22 12.45
CA LYS A 138 -9.58 14.75 11.16
C LYS A 138 -9.64 16.26 11.07
N LYS A 139 -10.51 16.88 11.86
CA LYS A 139 -10.79 18.31 11.77
C LYS A 139 -9.50 19.13 11.87
N ASP A 140 -9.33 20.05 10.94
CA ASP A 140 -8.20 20.98 10.86
C ASP A 140 -6.80 20.32 10.73
N LYS A 141 -6.76 19.03 10.37
CA LYS A 141 -5.52 18.30 10.11
C LYS A 141 -5.28 18.09 8.62
N ILE A 142 -4.01 17.97 8.24
CA ILE A 142 -3.62 17.63 6.87
C ILE A 142 -4.11 16.20 6.58
N ARG A 143 -4.96 16.05 5.56
CA ARG A 143 -5.48 14.76 5.12
C ARG A 143 -4.42 13.95 4.40
N GLN A 144 -3.79 14.55 3.40
CA GLN A 144 -2.78 13.90 2.59
C GLN A 144 -1.61 14.84 2.34
N ARG A 145 -0.43 14.24 2.19
CA ARG A 145 0.80 14.94 1.89
C ARG A 145 1.43 14.40 0.62
N LEU A 146 1.74 15.29 -0.30
CA LEU A 146 2.52 14.96 -1.48
C LEU A 146 4.01 15.16 -1.20
N TRP A 147 4.76 14.07 -1.20
CA TRP A 147 6.21 14.09 -1.11
C TRP A 147 6.82 14.19 -2.49
N LYS A 148 7.67 15.19 -2.69
CA LYS A 148 8.53 15.37 -3.84
C LYS A 148 9.92 14.86 -3.47
N ILE A 149 10.25 13.65 -3.89
CA ILE A 149 11.43 12.91 -3.43
C ILE A 149 12.50 12.96 -4.52
N ARG A 150 13.73 13.30 -4.14
CA ARG A 150 14.90 13.13 -4.98
C ARG A 150 15.83 12.10 -4.34
N ALA A 151 16.06 10.97 -5.03
CA ALA A 151 16.91 9.89 -4.55
C ALA A 151 18.12 9.69 -5.46
N LYS A 152 19.29 9.32 -4.88
CA LYS A 152 20.44 8.92 -5.70
C LYS A 152 20.23 7.54 -6.33
N LYS A 153 19.63 6.61 -5.58
CA LYS A 153 19.27 5.27 -6.04
C LYS A 153 17.86 4.92 -5.59
N VAL A 154 17.16 4.13 -6.40
CA VAL A 154 15.80 3.67 -6.11
C VAL A 154 15.77 2.15 -6.20
N ILE A 155 15.20 1.51 -5.19
CA ILE A 155 14.95 0.07 -5.13
C ILE A 155 13.44 -0.15 -5.13
N ILE A 156 12.93 -0.80 -6.15
CA ILE A 156 11.51 -1.16 -6.27
C ILE A 156 11.32 -2.58 -5.71
N ALA A 157 10.63 -2.70 -4.59
CA ALA A 157 10.35 -3.94 -3.88
C ALA A 157 8.84 -4.12 -3.61
N THR A 158 8.01 -3.72 -4.57
CA THR A 158 6.55 -3.64 -4.46
C THR A 158 5.84 -4.99 -4.49
N GLY A 159 6.57 -6.09 -4.69
CA GLY A 159 6.01 -7.44 -4.76
C GLY A 159 5.24 -7.69 -6.06
N ALA A 160 4.31 -8.63 -5.99
CA ALA A 160 3.47 -9.04 -7.12
C ALA A 160 2.00 -9.09 -6.71
N MET A 161 1.12 -8.81 -7.67
CA MET A 161 -0.32 -8.99 -7.52
C MET A 161 -0.76 -10.25 -8.26
N GLU A 162 -1.54 -11.07 -7.58
CA GLU A 162 -2.20 -12.23 -8.17
C GLU A 162 -3.21 -11.77 -9.22
N ARG A 163 -3.22 -12.40 -10.39
CA ARG A 163 -4.19 -12.13 -11.44
C ARG A 163 -5.35 -13.13 -11.37
N PRO A 164 -6.60 -12.67 -11.51
CA PRO A 164 -7.72 -13.59 -11.63
C PRO A 164 -7.61 -14.38 -12.93
N LEU A 165 -7.88 -15.68 -12.85
CA LEU A 165 -8.01 -16.53 -14.04
C LEU A 165 -9.28 -16.17 -14.81
N ILE A 166 -9.20 -16.22 -16.14
CA ILE A 166 -10.33 -15.90 -17.01
C ILE A 166 -11.11 -17.18 -17.28
N PHE A 167 -12.35 -17.25 -16.77
CA PHE A 167 -13.31 -18.31 -17.02
C PHE A 167 -14.74 -17.75 -16.94
N ASN A 168 -15.70 -18.50 -17.40
CA ASN A 168 -17.10 -18.05 -17.44
C ASN A 168 -17.62 -17.75 -16.01
N ASN A 169 -18.23 -16.57 -15.81
CA ASN A 169 -18.77 -16.09 -14.55
C ASN A 169 -17.70 -15.89 -13.42
N ASN A 170 -16.46 -15.60 -13.77
CA ASN A 170 -15.40 -15.36 -12.78
C ASN A 170 -15.60 -14.07 -11.95
N ASP A 171 -16.59 -13.25 -12.28
CA ASP A 171 -17.00 -12.03 -11.62
C ASP A 171 -18.10 -12.23 -10.55
N ARG A 172 -18.59 -13.47 -10.38
CA ARG A 172 -19.66 -13.76 -9.41
C ARG A 172 -19.16 -13.68 -7.96
N PRO A 173 -20.04 -13.26 -7.03
CA PRO A 173 -19.75 -13.31 -5.60
C PRO A 173 -19.30 -14.70 -5.15
N GLY A 174 -18.26 -14.77 -4.33
CA GLY A 174 -17.67 -16.02 -3.86
C GLY A 174 -16.47 -16.50 -4.68
N ILE A 175 -16.19 -15.89 -5.82
CA ILE A 175 -14.96 -16.13 -6.59
C ILE A 175 -13.91 -15.11 -6.12
N MET A 176 -12.83 -15.61 -5.57
CA MET A 176 -11.81 -14.80 -4.91
C MET A 176 -10.41 -15.27 -5.28
N LEU A 177 -9.46 -14.33 -5.27
CA LEU A 177 -8.05 -14.67 -5.38
C LEU A 177 -7.58 -15.43 -4.15
N SER A 178 -6.66 -16.39 -4.31
CA SER A 178 -6.14 -17.20 -3.20
C SER A 178 -5.46 -16.34 -2.13
N SER A 179 -4.70 -15.33 -2.54
CA SER A 179 -4.08 -14.34 -1.65
C SER A 179 -5.10 -13.55 -0.84
N SER A 180 -6.27 -13.24 -1.42
CA SER A 180 -7.36 -12.56 -0.70
C SER A 180 -7.99 -13.45 0.35
N ILE A 181 -8.29 -14.71 0.02
CA ILE A 181 -8.85 -15.69 0.97
C ILE A 181 -7.89 -15.87 2.15
N LYS A 182 -6.60 -16.06 1.86
CA LYS A 182 -5.57 -16.18 2.88
C LYS A 182 -5.54 -14.98 3.82
N LYS A 183 -5.60 -13.77 3.26
CA LYS A 183 -5.66 -12.53 4.05
C LYS A 183 -6.92 -12.46 4.92
N TYR A 184 -8.08 -12.88 4.43
CA TYR A 184 -9.30 -12.92 5.22
C TYR A 184 -9.18 -13.86 6.40
N ILE A 185 -8.61 -15.05 6.21
CA ILE A 185 -8.44 -16.05 7.25
C ILE A 185 -7.36 -15.62 8.24
N ASP A 186 -6.14 -15.39 7.78
CA ASP A 186 -4.96 -15.25 8.64
C ASP A 186 -4.90 -13.88 9.34
N TYR A 187 -5.37 -12.83 8.68
CA TYR A 187 -5.27 -11.47 9.21
C TYR A 187 -6.55 -10.96 9.83
N TYR A 188 -7.69 -11.26 9.22
CA TYR A 188 -9.00 -10.78 9.70
C TYR A 188 -9.78 -11.83 10.50
N GLY A 189 -9.36 -13.08 10.55
CA GLY A 189 -10.07 -14.17 11.22
C GLY A 189 -11.43 -14.48 10.59
N VAL A 190 -11.62 -14.17 9.31
CA VAL A 190 -12.91 -14.30 8.62
C VAL A 190 -12.90 -15.55 7.74
N LYS A 191 -13.87 -16.43 7.96
CA LYS A 191 -14.11 -17.62 7.14
C LYS A 191 -14.84 -17.25 5.85
N CYS A 192 -14.19 -17.41 4.69
CA CYS A 192 -14.74 -17.04 3.38
C CYS A 192 -15.81 -18.00 2.85
N GLY A 193 -15.99 -19.17 3.45
CA GLY A 193 -16.97 -20.16 3.03
C GLY A 193 -16.84 -21.46 3.82
N GLN A 194 -17.86 -22.33 3.72
CA GLN A 194 -17.83 -23.66 4.36
C GLN A 194 -17.09 -24.70 3.50
N ARG A 195 -17.18 -24.56 2.19
CA ARG A 195 -16.51 -25.40 1.21
C ARG A 195 -15.76 -24.49 0.25
N ILE A 196 -14.51 -24.80 -0.02
CA ILE A 196 -13.63 -24.04 -0.90
C ILE A 196 -13.15 -24.99 -2.00
N SER A 197 -13.27 -24.55 -3.25
CA SER A 197 -12.64 -25.20 -4.40
C SER A 197 -11.48 -24.33 -4.86
N LEU A 198 -10.32 -24.93 -5.03
CA LEU A 198 -9.13 -24.24 -5.54
C LEU A 198 -8.96 -24.60 -7.02
N PHE A 199 -8.86 -23.56 -7.85
CA PHE A 199 -8.54 -23.68 -9.26
C PHE A 199 -7.18 -23.01 -9.53
N THR A 200 -6.25 -23.76 -10.11
CA THR A 200 -4.90 -23.29 -10.43
C THR A 200 -4.45 -23.88 -11.75
N ASN A 201 -3.52 -23.24 -12.44
CA ASN A 201 -2.82 -23.75 -13.60
C ASN A 201 -1.50 -24.40 -13.19
#